data_cb8f52f340bfb7636b42ad78fa675b2f
#
_entry.id   cb8f52f340bfb7636b42ad78fa675b2f
#
_cell.length_a   1.000
_cell.length_b   1.000
_cell.length_c   1.000
_cell.angle_alpha   90.00
_cell.angle_beta   90.00
_cell.angle_gamma   90.00
#
_symmetry.space_group_name_H-M   'P 1'
#
loop_
_entity.id
_entity.type
_entity.pdbx_description
1 polymer ?
#
loop_
_entity_poly.entity_id
_entity_poly.type
_entity_poly.pdbx_seq_one_letter_code
_entity_poly.pdbx_strand_id
1 'polypeptide(L)'
;KGYKWEDMRDAFLQLCYDGVSFVTIHFTADLDLFSRANQIRKIPVTSRGGGMVLYDSRINNRTQNIFRENIDEIANIALKHNVVISLGTTFRPGTILDACDSVHIEETLRQLSICRLLQSKGVKVMVENIGHITLDKIATHSKLLSKFNAPIMPLGPLPTDAAINEDHIAN
;
A
#
# COMPACT_ATOMS: atom_id res chain seq x y z
N LYS A 1 -9.67 18.41 -9.87
CA LYS A 1 -8.50 19.15 -9.40
C LYS A 1 -7.61 18.17 -8.63
N GLY A 2 -6.31 18.05 -8.99
CA GLY A 2 -5.40 17.12 -8.33
C GLY A 2 -4.94 17.60 -6.96
N TYR A 3 -4.13 16.79 -6.30
CA TYR A 3 -3.54 17.13 -5.02
C TYR A 3 -2.42 18.16 -5.17
N LYS A 4 -2.32 19.04 -4.21
CA LYS A 4 -1.13 19.85 -3.96
C LYS A 4 -0.37 19.25 -2.80
N TRP A 5 0.96 19.25 -2.89
CA TRP A 5 1.76 18.69 -1.81
C TRP A 5 1.56 19.42 -0.48
N GLU A 6 1.46 20.74 -0.53
CA GLU A 6 1.25 21.56 0.65
C GLU A 6 -0.01 21.15 1.41
N ASP A 7 -1.13 20.90 0.69
CA ASP A 7 -2.39 20.48 1.31
C ASP A 7 -2.25 19.08 1.94
N MET A 8 -1.53 18.17 1.29
CA MET A 8 -1.28 16.81 1.81
C MET A 8 -0.35 16.82 3.02
N ARG A 9 0.69 17.63 2.97
CA ARG A 9 1.63 17.84 4.07
C ARG A 9 0.91 18.43 5.29
N ASP A 10 0.12 19.46 5.09
CA ASP A 10 -0.58 20.15 6.18
C ASP A 10 -1.63 19.23 6.82
N ALA A 11 -2.32 18.42 6.02
CA ALA A 11 -3.22 17.37 6.53
C ALA A 11 -2.45 16.30 7.33
N PHE A 12 -1.26 15.88 6.88
CA PHE A 12 -0.43 14.92 7.62
C PHE A 12 0.07 15.53 8.94
N LEU A 13 0.51 16.78 8.93
CA LEU A 13 0.91 17.49 10.15
C LEU A 13 -0.25 17.62 11.13
N GLN A 14 -1.46 17.91 10.65
CA GLN A 14 -2.65 17.99 11.52
C GLN A 14 -2.92 16.65 12.19
N LEU A 15 -2.89 15.53 11.44
CA LEU A 15 -3.01 14.19 12.02
C LEU A 15 -1.96 13.91 13.09
N CYS A 16 -0.71 14.35 12.87
CA CYS A 16 0.35 14.22 13.86
C CYS A 16 0.06 15.02 15.15
N TYR A 17 -0.45 16.24 15.02
CA TYR A 17 -0.86 17.06 16.16
C TYR A 17 -2.08 16.51 16.90
N ASP A 18 -2.99 15.85 16.18
CA ASP A 18 -4.13 15.14 16.76
C ASP A 18 -3.75 13.85 17.49
N GLY A 19 -2.47 13.47 17.43
CA GLY A 19 -1.90 12.36 18.19
C GLY A 19 -2.15 10.98 17.59
N VAL A 20 -2.27 10.85 16.27
CA VAL A 20 -2.39 9.54 15.63
C VAL A 20 -1.11 8.72 15.82
N SER A 21 -1.26 7.41 16.03
CA SER A 21 -0.13 6.50 16.20
C SER A 21 0.49 6.08 14.86
N PHE A 22 -0.30 6.03 13.80
CA PHE A 22 0.17 5.68 12.46
C PHE A 22 -0.67 6.36 11.37
N VAL A 23 -0.10 6.47 10.17
CA VAL A 23 -0.79 6.95 8.98
C VAL A 23 -0.49 6.01 7.80
N THR A 24 -1.53 5.60 7.08
CA THR A 24 -1.38 4.77 5.86
C THR A 24 -1.13 5.65 4.64
N ILE A 25 -0.04 5.36 3.92
CA ILE A 25 0.36 6.10 2.72
C ILE A 25 0.62 5.12 1.56
N HIS A 26 0.04 5.43 0.39
CA HIS A 26 0.14 4.62 -0.81
C HIS A 26 1.31 5.05 -1.71
N PHE A 27 2.53 4.68 -1.34
CA PHE A 27 3.75 4.99 -2.12
C PHE A 27 3.88 4.19 -3.42
N THR A 28 3.14 3.08 -3.54
CA THR A 28 3.21 2.15 -4.68
C THR A 28 2.10 2.35 -5.70
N ALA A 29 1.30 3.41 -5.55
CA ALA A 29 0.24 3.77 -6.51
C ALA A 29 0.84 4.36 -7.79
N ASP A 30 1.48 3.52 -8.58
CA ASP A 30 2.22 3.88 -9.78
C ASP A 30 1.42 3.58 -11.05
N LEU A 31 1.46 4.49 -12.05
CA LEU A 31 0.68 4.38 -13.28
C LEU A 31 1.12 3.21 -14.17
N ASP A 32 2.39 2.79 -14.10
CA ASP A 32 2.87 1.62 -14.83
C ASP A 32 2.28 0.32 -14.28
N LEU A 33 2.21 0.17 -12.93
CA LEU A 33 1.52 -0.95 -12.31
C LEU A 33 0.02 -0.93 -12.59
N PHE A 34 -0.60 0.26 -12.60
CA PHE A 34 -2.01 0.40 -12.96
C PHE A 34 -2.26 -0.04 -14.41
N SER A 35 -1.41 0.36 -15.35
CA SER A 35 -1.52 -0.06 -16.74
C SER A 35 -1.46 -1.59 -16.89
N ARG A 36 -0.53 -2.25 -16.18
CA ARG A 36 -0.42 -3.71 -16.15
C ARG A 36 -1.62 -4.38 -15.50
N ALA A 37 -2.06 -3.86 -14.34
CA ALA A 37 -3.23 -4.38 -13.64
C ALA A 37 -4.49 -4.32 -14.51
N ASN A 38 -4.67 -3.21 -15.23
CA ASN A 38 -5.80 -3.03 -16.15
C ASN A 38 -5.80 -3.99 -17.36
N GLN A 39 -4.65 -4.55 -17.71
CA GLN A 39 -4.53 -5.54 -18.79
C GLN A 39 -4.86 -6.95 -18.33
N ILE A 40 -4.58 -7.30 -17.07
CA ILE A 40 -4.64 -8.70 -16.60
C ILE A 40 -5.77 -8.96 -15.60
N ARG A 41 -6.35 -7.93 -14.99
CA ARG A 41 -7.37 -8.05 -13.96
C ARG A 41 -8.70 -7.43 -14.39
N LYS A 42 -9.81 -8.03 -13.94
CA LYS A 42 -11.14 -7.43 -14.07
C LYS A 42 -11.33 -6.26 -13.10
N ILE A 43 -10.73 -6.34 -11.92
CA ILE A 43 -10.73 -5.29 -10.89
C ILE A 43 -9.27 -4.88 -10.65
N PRO A 44 -8.75 -3.90 -11.40
CA PRO A 44 -7.34 -3.55 -11.34
C PRO A 44 -6.91 -2.93 -10.00
N VAL A 45 -7.81 -2.19 -9.33
CA VAL A 45 -7.55 -1.48 -8.07
C VAL A 45 -8.70 -1.68 -7.10
N THR A 46 -8.38 -2.09 -5.88
CA THR A 46 -9.36 -2.26 -4.80
C THR A 46 -9.24 -1.21 -3.70
N SER A 47 -8.10 -0.53 -3.62
CA SER A 47 -7.87 0.53 -2.65
C SER A 47 -8.44 1.87 -3.11
N ARG A 48 -9.36 2.45 -2.33
CA ARG A 48 -9.86 3.81 -2.60
C ARG A 48 -8.73 4.85 -2.51
N GLY A 49 -7.91 4.79 -1.47
CA GLY A 49 -6.78 5.72 -1.29
C GLY A 49 -5.76 5.62 -2.44
N GLY A 50 -5.36 4.39 -2.77
CA GLY A 50 -4.47 4.16 -3.92
C GLY A 50 -5.06 4.63 -5.25
N GLY A 51 -6.36 4.38 -5.47
CA GLY A 51 -7.07 4.86 -6.66
C GLY A 51 -7.09 6.39 -6.78
N MET A 52 -7.25 7.11 -5.67
CA MET A 52 -7.19 8.58 -5.66
C MET A 52 -5.78 9.10 -5.98
N VAL A 53 -4.73 8.43 -5.49
CA VAL A 53 -3.33 8.78 -5.82
C VAL A 53 -3.01 8.52 -7.29
N LEU A 54 -3.51 7.41 -7.85
CA LEU A 54 -3.39 7.13 -9.29
C LEU A 54 -4.10 8.19 -10.14
N TYR A 55 -5.31 8.58 -9.73
CA TYR A 55 -6.06 9.64 -10.41
C TYR A 55 -5.29 10.96 -10.39
N ASP A 56 -4.75 11.36 -9.23
CA ASP A 56 -3.89 12.55 -9.11
C ASP A 56 -2.69 12.48 -10.03
N SER A 57 -1.97 11.36 -10.03
CA SER A 57 -0.80 11.15 -10.88
C SER A 57 -1.13 11.31 -12.36
N ARG A 58 -2.29 10.80 -12.79
CA ARG A 58 -2.75 10.88 -14.17
C ARG A 58 -3.09 12.31 -14.59
N ILE A 59 -3.88 13.04 -13.79
CA ILE A 59 -4.34 14.39 -14.18
C ILE A 59 -3.25 15.45 -14.07
N ASN A 60 -2.25 15.23 -13.23
CA ASN A 60 -1.10 16.13 -13.07
C ASN A 60 0.13 15.68 -13.87
N ASN A 61 0.02 14.64 -14.71
CA ASN A 61 1.12 14.08 -15.50
C ASN A 61 2.38 13.80 -14.66
N ARG A 62 2.22 13.24 -13.46
CA ARG A 62 3.35 12.95 -12.57
C ARG A 62 4.13 11.74 -13.09
N THR A 63 5.45 11.80 -13.00
CA THR A 63 6.35 10.67 -13.27
C THR A 63 6.40 9.69 -12.11
N GLN A 64 6.23 10.20 -10.89
CA GLN A 64 6.04 9.43 -9.66
C GLN A 64 4.80 9.96 -8.94
N ASN A 65 4.20 9.18 -8.06
CA ASN A 65 3.09 9.68 -7.28
C ASN A 65 3.54 10.71 -6.23
N ILE A 66 2.63 11.60 -5.81
CA ILE A 66 2.92 12.74 -4.94
C ILE A 66 3.60 12.36 -3.63
N PHE A 67 3.29 11.20 -3.05
CA PHE A 67 3.91 10.75 -1.81
C PHE A 67 5.33 10.24 -2.05
N ARG A 68 5.57 9.60 -3.20
CA ARG A 68 6.89 9.14 -3.58
C ARG A 68 7.83 10.31 -3.87
N GLU A 69 7.33 11.35 -4.54
CA GLU A 69 8.07 12.61 -4.80
C GLU A 69 8.51 13.29 -3.50
N ASN A 70 7.73 13.15 -2.42
CA ASN A 70 7.95 13.86 -1.15
C ASN A 70 8.31 12.93 0.02
N ILE A 71 8.85 11.74 -0.28
CA ILE A 71 9.13 10.71 0.74
C ILE A 71 10.09 11.19 1.84
N ASP A 72 11.03 12.06 1.52
CA ASP A 72 11.99 12.60 2.49
C ASP A 72 11.33 13.54 3.50
N GLU A 73 10.42 14.38 3.04
CA GLU A 73 9.67 15.28 3.92
C GLU A 73 8.69 14.48 4.80
N ILE A 74 8.01 13.47 4.23
CA ILE A 74 7.16 12.54 4.99
C ILE A 74 7.97 11.85 6.09
N ALA A 75 9.16 11.35 5.77
CA ALA A 75 10.03 10.70 6.73
C ALA A 75 10.42 11.64 7.89
N ASN A 76 10.79 12.87 7.57
CA ASN A 76 11.15 13.88 8.57
C ASN A 76 9.98 14.22 9.51
N ILE A 77 8.77 14.37 8.97
CA ILE A 77 7.56 14.61 9.76
C ILE A 77 7.27 13.41 10.67
N ALA A 78 7.29 12.19 10.11
CA ALA A 78 7.04 10.97 10.87
C ALA A 78 8.01 10.78 12.04
N LEU A 79 9.30 11.05 11.81
CA LEU A 79 10.35 11.01 12.86
C LEU A 79 10.08 12.04 13.95
N LYS A 80 9.86 13.29 13.55
CA LYS A 80 9.63 14.40 14.49
C LYS A 80 8.48 14.16 15.42
N HIS A 81 7.39 13.56 14.91
CA HIS A 81 6.15 13.32 15.66
C HIS A 81 6.02 11.88 16.18
N ASN A 82 7.05 11.03 15.97
CA ASN A 82 7.04 9.62 16.37
C ASN A 82 5.82 8.83 15.83
N VAL A 83 5.40 9.12 14.60
CA VAL A 83 4.29 8.46 13.91
C VAL A 83 4.82 7.31 13.06
N VAL A 84 4.13 6.16 13.11
CA VAL A 84 4.45 5.00 12.27
C VAL A 84 3.89 5.21 10.87
N ILE A 85 4.68 4.93 9.84
CA ILE A 85 4.20 4.90 8.46
C ILE A 85 3.71 3.50 8.12
N SER A 86 2.42 3.38 7.82
CA SER A 86 1.82 2.16 7.26
C SER A 86 1.89 2.22 5.73
N LEU A 87 2.59 1.27 5.12
CA LEU A 87 2.68 1.17 3.67
C LEU A 87 1.39 0.57 3.11
N GLY A 88 0.55 1.40 2.53
CA GLY A 88 -0.72 0.98 1.93
C GLY A 88 -0.50 0.16 0.66
N THR A 89 -1.35 -0.83 0.43
CA THR A 89 -1.38 -1.66 -0.79
C THR A 89 -2.46 -1.15 -1.74
N THR A 90 -2.04 -0.72 -2.92
CA THR A 90 -2.95 -0.20 -3.96
C THR A 90 -3.54 -1.33 -4.79
N PHE A 91 -2.71 -2.31 -5.15
CA PHE A 91 -3.02 -3.39 -6.09
C PHE A 91 -3.19 -4.76 -5.40
N ARG A 92 -3.59 -4.78 -4.13
CA ARG A 92 -3.94 -6.05 -3.48
C ARG A 92 -5.00 -6.79 -4.30
N PRO A 93 -4.95 -8.13 -4.37
CA PRO A 93 -5.93 -8.92 -5.12
C PRO A 93 -7.37 -8.60 -4.70
N GLY A 94 -8.23 -8.33 -5.67
CA GLY A 94 -9.67 -8.14 -5.47
C GLY A 94 -10.46 -9.44 -5.58
N THR A 95 -9.78 -10.51 -6.02
CA THR A 95 -10.31 -11.88 -6.11
C THR A 95 -9.18 -12.87 -5.88
N ILE A 96 -9.51 -14.11 -5.50
CA ILE A 96 -8.52 -15.20 -5.35
C ILE A 96 -7.78 -15.53 -6.66
N LEU A 97 -8.37 -15.19 -7.82
CA LEU A 97 -7.74 -15.39 -9.13
C LEU A 97 -6.52 -14.51 -9.34
N ASP A 98 -6.54 -13.30 -8.76
CA ASP A 98 -5.46 -12.32 -8.87
C ASP A 98 -4.36 -12.55 -7.81
N ALA A 99 -4.56 -13.47 -6.88
CA ALA A 99 -3.63 -13.76 -5.80
C ALA A 99 -2.27 -14.20 -6.31
N CYS A 100 -1.21 -13.53 -5.89
CA CYS A 100 0.17 -13.78 -6.31
C CYS A 100 0.41 -13.58 -7.82
N ASP A 101 -0.42 -12.81 -8.51
CA ASP A 101 -0.13 -12.42 -9.88
C ASP A 101 1.09 -11.48 -9.96
N SER A 102 1.51 -11.16 -11.17
CA SER A 102 2.71 -10.35 -11.40
C SER A 102 2.59 -8.92 -10.82
N VAL A 103 1.38 -8.38 -10.75
CA VAL A 103 1.13 -7.03 -10.20
C VAL A 103 1.22 -7.06 -8.67
N HIS A 104 0.60 -8.05 -8.02
CA HIS A 104 0.65 -8.21 -6.56
C HIS A 104 2.09 -8.44 -6.07
N ILE A 105 2.85 -9.30 -6.77
CA ILE A 105 4.26 -9.57 -6.45
C ILE A 105 5.11 -8.31 -6.65
N GLU A 106 4.95 -7.63 -7.76
CA GLU A 106 5.71 -6.41 -8.06
C GLU A 106 5.42 -5.28 -7.06
N GLU A 107 4.16 -5.05 -6.72
CA GLU A 107 3.82 -4.07 -5.68
C GLU A 107 4.48 -4.41 -4.34
N THR A 108 4.44 -5.69 -3.95
CA THR A 108 5.07 -6.15 -2.70
C THR A 108 6.59 -5.91 -2.71
N LEU A 109 7.26 -6.12 -3.83
CA LEU A 109 8.69 -5.82 -3.97
C LEU A 109 8.98 -4.31 -3.89
N ARG A 110 8.12 -3.48 -4.48
CA ARG A 110 8.22 -2.01 -4.35
C ARG A 110 7.99 -1.56 -2.91
N GLN A 111 7.00 -2.12 -2.22
CA GLN A 111 6.78 -1.86 -0.78
C GLN A 111 8.03 -2.25 0.04
N LEU A 112 8.67 -3.39 -0.26
CA LEU A 112 9.90 -3.81 0.43
C LEU A 112 11.03 -2.79 0.25
N SER A 113 11.20 -2.25 -0.95
CA SER A 113 12.20 -1.22 -1.22
C SER A 113 11.92 0.06 -0.45
N ILE A 114 10.66 0.49 -0.40
CA ILE A 114 10.23 1.68 0.35
C ILE A 114 10.37 1.46 1.85
N CYS A 115 10.00 0.29 2.35
CA CYS A 115 10.18 -0.08 3.76
C CYS A 115 11.64 0.09 4.19
N ARG A 116 12.57 -0.48 3.44
CA ARG A 116 14.01 -0.37 3.71
C ARG A 116 14.51 1.07 3.64
N LEU A 117 14.04 1.85 2.67
CA LEU A 117 14.39 3.26 2.54
C LEU A 117 13.91 4.07 3.76
N LEU A 118 12.67 3.91 4.19
CA LEU A 118 12.14 4.62 5.35
C LEU A 118 12.84 4.19 6.65
N GLN A 119 13.10 2.88 6.80
CA GLN A 119 13.84 2.35 7.95
C GLN A 119 15.28 2.84 7.99
N SER A 120 15.97 2.98 6.84
CA SER A 120 17.33 3.55 6.79
C SER A 120 17.39 5.01 7.23
N LYS A 121 16.24 5.71 7.17
CA LYS A 121 16.06 7.07 7.70
C LYS A 121 15.63 7.07 9.18
N GLY A 122 15.43 5.92 9.81
CA GLY A 122 15.01 5.78 11.21
C GLY A 122 13.48 5.76 11.42
N VAL A 123 12.68 5.80 10.35
CA VAL A 123 11.21 5.80 10.44
C VAL A 123 10.70 4.41 10.83
N LYS A 124 9.77 4.36 11.76
CA LYS A 124 9.02 3.13 12.09
C LYS A 124 8.02 2.83 11.00
N VAL A 125 8.03 1.60 10.51
CA VAL A 125 7.20 1.17 9.37
C VAL A 125 6.39 -0.06 9.76
N MET A 126 5.14 -0.11 9.33
CA MET A 126 4.33 -1.32 9.21
C MET A 126 3.86 -1.47 7.77
N VAL A 127 3.45 -2.65 7.37
CA VAL A 127 3.10 -2.95 5.98
C VAL A 127 1.71 -3.53 5.91
N GLU A 128 0.82 -2.88 5.18
CA GLU A 128 -0.43 -3.48 4.74
C GLU A 128 -0.18 -4.31 3.51
N ASN A 129 -0.64 -5.55 3.51
CA ASN A 129 -0.48 -6.44 2.35
C ASN A 129 -1.55 -7.53 2.35
N ILE A 130 -1.50 -8.38 1.32
CA ILE A 130 -2.39 -9.49 1.04
C ILE A 130 -3.67 -8.97 0.33
N GLY A 131 -4.85 -9.33 0.73
CA GLY A 131 -6.10 -9.23 0.02
C GLY A 131 -6.69 -10.63 -0.13
N HIS A 132 -7.42 -10.90 -1.20
CA HIS A 132 -7.91 -12.25 -1.48
C HIS A 132 -6.75 -13.21 -1.79
N ILE A 133 -6.72 -14.37 -1.13
CA ILE A 133 -5.70 -15.39 -1.33
C ILE A 133 -6.24 -16.77 -0.93
N THR A 134 -5.89 -17.80 -1.68
CA THR A 134 -6.21 -19.20 -1.36
C THR A 134 -5.18 -19.82 -0.42
N LEU A 135 -5.59 -20.86 0.32
CA LEU A 135 -4.71 -21.54 1.30
C LEU A 135 -3.40 -22.04 0.69
N ASP A 136 -3.45 -22.59 -0.53
CA ASP A 136 -2.27 -23.11 -1.25
C ASP A 136 -1.25 -22.02 -1.59
N LYS A 137 -1.69 -20.77 -1.73
CA LYS A 137 -0.81 -19.62 -2.07
C LYS A 137 -0.22 -18.92 -0.84
N ILE A 138 -0.78 -19.13 0.36
CA ILE A 138 -0.31 -18.47 1.60
C ILE A 138 1.17 -18.76 1.84
N ALA A 139 1.60 -20.02 1.76
CA ALA A 139 3.00 -20.40 1.99
C ALA A 139 3.97 -19.72 1.03
N THR A 140 3.55 -19.54 -0.23
CA THR A 140 4.36 -18.85 -1.25
C THR A 140 4.45 -17.36 -0.96
N HIS A 141 3.33 -16.74 -0.65
CA HIS A 141 3.29 -15.29 -0.39
C HIS A 141 3.99 -14.93 0.93
N SER A 142 3.85 -15.75 1.97
CA SER A 142 4.53 -15.55 3.25
C SER A 142 6.06 -15.53 3.14
N LYS A 143 6.64 -16.31 2.23
CA LYS A 143 8.09 -16.26 1.92
C LYS A 143 8.52 -14.90 1.37
N LEU A 144 7.65 -14.21 0.65
CA LEU A 144 7.92 -12.85 0.17
C LEU A 144 7.76 -11.85 1.32
N LEU A 145 6.72 -11.97 2.11
CA LEU A 145 6.47 -11.10 3.26
C LEU A 145 7.52 -11.23 4.37
N SER A 146 8.10 -12.41 4.56
CA SER A 146 9.18 -12.62 5.55
C SER A 146 10.46 -11.83 5.28
N LYS A 147 10.58 -11.23 4.09
CA LYS A 147 11.70 -10.33 3.76
C LYS A 147 11.58 -8.92 4.37
N PHE A 148 10.39 -8.58 4.87
CA PHE A 148 10.18 -7.31 5.58
C PHE A 148 10.66 -7.44 7.02
N ASN A 149 11.44 -6.48 7.48
CA ASN A 149 11.77 -6.31 8.90
C ASN A 149 10.78 -5.31 9.53
N ALA A 150 9.48 -5.61 9.42
CA ALA A 150 8.40 -4.75 9.87
C ALA A 150 7.17 -5.60 10.20
N PRO A 151 6.29 -5.15 11.10
CA PRO A 151 4.99 -5.76 11.31
C PRO A 151 4.19 -5.77 10.00
N ILE A 152 3.55 -6.90 9.70
CA ILE A 152 2.65 -7.04 8.57
C ILE A 152 1.22 -7.00 9.10
N MET A 153 0.40 -6.14 8.53
CA MET A 153 -1.04 -6.12 8.72
C MET A 153 -1.69 -6.80 7.51
N PRO A 154 -2.13 -8.06 7.65
CA PRO A 154 -2.84 -8.74 6.58
C PRO A 154 -4.20 -8.07 6.39
N LEU A 155 -4.43 -7.51 5.19
CA LEU A 155 -5.73 -6.96 4.83
C LEU A 155 -6.63 -8.10 4.40
N GLY A 156 -7.80 -8.19 5.05
CA GLY A 156 -8.80 -9.21 4.78
C GLY A 156 -9.43 -8.96 3.49
N PRO A 157 -9.95 -9.91 2.72
CA PRO A 157 -10.67 -11.09 3.28
C PRO A 157 -9.82 -12.37 3.49
N LEU A 158 -8.51 -12.29 3.64
CA LEU A 158 -7.67 -13.46 3.87
C LEU A 158 -8.21 -14.47 4.93
N PRO A 159 -8.66 -14.06 6.13
CA PRO A 159 -9.19 -15.02 7.10
C PRO A 159 -10.44 -15.74 6.58
N THR A 160 -11.26 -15.05 5.82
CA THR A 160 -12.49 -15.58 5.23
C THR A 160 -12.18 -16.56 4.09
N ASP A 161 -11.29 -16.18 3.16
CA ASP A 161 -10.85 -17.05 2.06
C ASP A 161 -10.16 -18.33 2.57
N ALA A 162 -9.45 -18.22 3.70
CA ALA A 162 -8.77 -19.34 4.33
C ALA A 162 -9.69 -20.25 5.13
N ALA A 163 -10.79 -19.73 5.67
CA ALA A 163 -11.69 -20.44 6.56
C ALA A 163 -12.92 -21.04 5.87
N ILE A 164 -13.42 -20.37 4.84
CA ILE A 164 -14.66 -20.76 4.12
C ILE A 164 -14.55 -20.48 2.63
N ASN A 165 -15.46 -21.10 1.85
CA ASN A 165 -15.52 -20.90 0.40
C ASN A 165 -16.30 -19.64 -0.03
N GLU A 166 -17.07 -19.04 0.87
CA GLU A 166 -18.00 -17.95 0.59
C GLU A 166 -17.63 -16.72 1.44
N ASP A 167 -16.55 -16.02 1.05
CA ASP A 167 -15.96 -14.92 1.81
C ASP A 167 -16.89 -13.73 2.05
N HIS A 168 -17.79 -13.43 1.11
CA HIS A 168 -18.69 -12.28 1.21
C HIS A 168 -19.77 -12.42 2.29
N ILE A 169 -20.06 -13.63 2.72
CA ILE A 169 -21.10 -13.91 3.71
C ILE A 169 -20.55 -13.87 5.12
N ALA A 170 -19.26 -14.13 5.29
CA ALA A 170 -18.62 -14.21 6.60
C ALA A 170 -18.07 -12.86 7.11
N ASN A 171 -18.03 -11.85 6.25
CA ASN A 171 -17.71 -10.49 6.61
C ASN A 171 -18.99 -9.75 7.05
#